data_2d7ab2178140863c0fcc48344e53f037
#
_entry.id   2d7ab2178140863c0fcc48344e53f037
#
_cell.length_a   1.000
_cell.length_b   1.000
_cell.length_c   1.000
_cell.angle_alpha   90.00
_cell.angle_beta   90.00
_cell.angle_gamma   90.00
#
_symmetry.space_group_name_H-M   'P 1'
#
loop_
_entity.id
_entity.type
_entity.pdbx_description
1 polymer ?
#
loop_
_entity_poly.entity_id
_entity_poly.type
_entity_poly.pdbx_seq_one_letter_code
_entity_poly.pdbx_strand_id
1 'polypeptide(L)'
;MLSPCGPAGSPGREPLPNVTLSRTLRGNVNQMQGLLLAGRYRLADTIGSGGMGRVWRAHDEVLHRAVAIKELTAALYVSESEQGILLQRTRAEARAAARINHSAVVTVHDVLEHDGRPWIVMELVEGVSLADAVKERGRVEAREAARIGMWVLRALGAAHRAGVLHRDVKPGNVLLAEDGRVLLTDFGIAQVEGDTTITRTGEIVGSVDYIAPERVRGHDPGPASDLWSLGATLYTAVEGKSPFRRTTPLTTMQAVVGDEVAEPAQAGPLGPVITALLCKDPAVRPAAVEVEQMLAEAAEGRRPRVAQAYVPTRQHPAGVDDDTGGAAAPDG
;
A
#
# COMPACT_ATOMS: atom_id res chain seq x y z
N MET A 1 -29.10 50.01 -54.10
CA MET A 1 -29.80 49.67 -52.84
C MET A 1 -29.29 48.34 -52.39
N LEU A 2 -28.37 48.34 -51.44
CA LEU A 2 -27.73 47.16 -50.88
C LEU A 2 -28.31 46.91 -49.47
N SER A 3 -29.01 45.80 -49.28
CA SER A 3 -29.42 45.32 -47.92
C SER A 3 -28.32 44.66 -47.19
N PRO A 4 -28.13 44.87 -45.88
CA PRO A 4 -27.07 44.20 -45.09
C PRO A 4 -27.51 42.81 -44.61
N CYS A 5 -26.58 41.90 -44.70
CA CYS A 5 -26.61 40.52 -44.19
C CYS A 5 -26.46 40.56 -42.68
N GLY A 6 -27.42 39.97 -41.90
CA GLY A 6 -27.35 39.80 -40.46
C GLY A 6 -26.49 38.59 -40.05
N PRO A 7 -25.91 38.58 -38.84
CA PRO A 7 -25.02 37.51 -38.43
C PRO A 7 -25.80 36.24 -38.03
N ALA A 8 -25.24 35.10 -38.45
CA ALA A 8 -25.71 33.76 -38.12
C ALA A 8 -25.56 33.45 -36.61
N GLY A 9 -26.65 33.02 -35.99
CA GLY A 9 -26.70 32.58 -34.60
C GLY A 9 -25.91 31.29 -34.41
N SER A 10 -25.04 31.25 -33.41
CA SER A 10 -24.32 30.05 -32.94
C SER A 10 -25.32 29.06 -32.31
N PRO A 11 -25.20 27.75 -32.57
CA PRO A 11 -26.05 26.76 -31.92
C PRO A 11 -25.70 26.67 -30.43
N GLY A 12 -26.72 26.82 -29.57
CA GLY A 12 -26.64 26.68 -28.13
C GLY A 12 -26.11 25.29 -27.74
N ARG A 13 -25.04 25.26 -26.96
CA ARG A 13 -24.62 24.06 -26.24
C ARG A 13 -25.66 23.80 -25.16
N GLU A 14 -26.40 22.70 -25.29
CA GLU A 14 -27.16 22.12 -24.18
C GLU A 14 -26.19 21.74 -23.06
N PRO A 15 -26.47 22.03 -21.78
CA PRO A 15 -25.68 21.57 -20.68
C PRO A 15 -25.89 20.05 -20.55
N LEU A 16 -24.79 19.31 -20.58
CA LEU A 16 -24.77 17.87 -20.26
C LEU A 16 -25.37 17.65 -18.85
N PRO A 17 -26.21 16.65 -18.65
CA PRO A 17 -26.85 16.43 -17.36
C PRO A 17 -25.80 16.06 -16.31
N ASN A 18 -25.66 16.95 -15.32
CA ASN A 18 -24.90 16.69 -14.08
C ASN A 18 -25.67 15.65 -13.27
N VAL A 19 -25.35 14.39 -13.47
CA VAL A 19 -26.13 13.30 -13.01
C VAL A 19 -25.54 12.62 -11.79
N THR A 20 -26.26 12.59 -10.78
CA THR A 20 -26.96 11.48 -10.10
C THR A 20 -26.15 10.18 -9.85
N LEU A 21 -24.82 10.16 -9.92
CA LEU A 21 -24.02 9.01 -9.46
C LEU A 21 -24.11 8.79 -7.94
N SER A 22 -24.25 9.88 -7.16
CA SER A 22 -24.36 9.79 -5.70
C SER A 22 -25.69 9.21 -5.20
N ARG A 23 -26.75 9.26 -5.99
CA ARG A 23 -28.08 8.78 -5.59
C ARG A 23 -28.27 7.30 -5.85
N THR A 24 -27.65 6.77 -6.89
CA THR A 24 -27.69 5.33 -7.23
C THR A 24 -26.88 4.49 -6.23
N LEU A 25 -25.75 5.02 -5.75
CA LEU A 25 -24.90 4.31 -4.78
C LEU A 25 -25.55 4.22 -3.38
N ARG A 26 -26.29 5.24 -2.94
CA ARG A 26 -27.00 5.22 -1.65
C ARG A 26 -28.24 4.31 -1.67
N GLY A 27 -28.92 4.20 -2.81
CA GLY A 27 -30.05 3.28 -2.96
C GLY A 27 -29.68 1.80 -2.85
N ASN A 28 -28.46 1.45 -3.25
CA ASN A 28 -28.00 0.06 -3.28
C ASN A 28 -27.55 -0.47 -1.90
N VAL A 29 -27.13 0.38 -0.97
CA VAL A 29 -26.68 -0.04 0.38
C VAL A 29 -27.84 -0.59 1.20
N ASN A 30 -29.00 0.09 1.22
CA ASN A 30 -30.19 -0.36 1.96
C ASN A 30 -30.79 -1.65 1.38
N GLN A 31 -30.59 -1.95 0.09
CA GLN A 31 -31.08 -3.16 -0.55
C GLN A 31 -30.23 -4.40 -0.23
N MET A 32 -28.96 -4.21 0.14
CA MET A 32 -28.04 -5.32 0.44
C MET A 32 -28.01 -5.70 1.92
N GLN A 33 -28.48 -4.83 2.81
CA GLN A 33 -28.61 -5.16 4.22
C GLN A 33 -29.62 -6.30 4.40
N GLY A 34 -29.25 -7.32 5.16
CA GLY A 34 -30.05 -8.54 5.36
C GLY A 34 -29.88 -9.59 4.25
N LEU A 35 -29.15 -9.29 3.14
CA LEU A 35 -28.86 -10.26 2.09
C LEU A 35 -28.04 -11.44 2.65
N LEU A 36 -28.46 -12.66 2.27
CA LEU A 36 -27.77 -13.89 2.65
C LEU A 36 -26.86 -14.34 1.50
N LEU A 37 -25.55 -14.14 1.65
CA LEU A 37 -24.54 -14.56 0.69
C LEU A 37 -24.23 -16.05 0.84
N ALA A 38 -24.20 -16.77 -0.29
CA ALA A 38 -23.92 -18.22 -0.37
C ALA A 38 -24.72 -19.06 0.63
N GLY A 39 -25.93 -18.61 1.01
CA GLY A 39 -26.78 -19.31 2.02
C GLY A 39 -26.17 -19.35 3.43
N ARG A 40 -25.14 -18.58 3.73
CA ARG A 40 -24.39 -18.66 5.00
C ARG A 40 -24.13 -17.32 5.67
N TYR A 41 -23.78 -16.29 4.92
CA TYR A 41 -23.34 -15.02 5.51
C TYR A 41 -24.39 -13.93 5.34
N ARG A 42 -24.99 -13.49 6.43
CA ARG A 42 -25.99 -12.42 6.44
C ARG A 42 -25.34 -11.06 6.60
N LEU A 43 -25.46 -10.21 5.58
CA LEU A 43 -24.93 -8.85 5.64
C LEU A 43 -25.70 -8.00 6.66
N ALA A 44 -24.98 -7.27 7.51
CA ALA A 44 -25.55 -6.32 8.46
C ALA A 44 -25.33 -4.87 7.96
N ASP A 45 -24.35 -4.19 8.47
CA ASP A 45 -24.03 -2.80 8.16
C ASP A 45 -22.71 -2.66 7.42
N THR A 46 -22.50 -1.52 6.75
CA THR A 46 -21.24 -1.20 6.09
C THR A 46 -20.29 -0.58 7.11
N ILE A 47 -19.10 -1.18 7.28
CA ILE A 47 -18.06 -0.70 8.21
C ILE A 47 -16.93 0.04 7.51
N GLY A 48 -16.83 -0.03 6.17
CA GLY A 48 -15.84 0.69 5.38
C GLY A 48 -16.23 0.79 3.91
N SER A 49 -15.77 1.83 3.23
CA SER A 49 -15.94 2.00 1.79
C SER A 49 -14.74 2.73 1.20
N GLY A 50 -14.30 2.32 0.00
CA GLY A 50 -13.18 2.94 -0.71
C GLY A 50 -13.19 2.59 -2.20
N GLY A 51 -12.16 3.03 -2.92
CA GLY A 51 -12.08 2.84 -4.37
C GLY A 51 -12.07 1.38 -4.83
N MET A 52 -11.68 0.43 -3.96
CA MET A 52 -11.62 -1.00 -4.26
C MET A 52 -12.90 -1.75 -3.87
N GLY A 53 -13.86 -1.13 -3.19
CA GLY A 53 -15.10 -1.77 -2.78
C GLY A 53 -15.61 -1.33 -1.42
N ARG A 54 -16.48 -2.17 -0.84
CA ARG A 54 -17.09 -1.96 0.47
C ARG A 54 -16.73 -3.10 1.41
N VAL A 55 -16.65 -2.79 2.69
CA VAL A 55 -16.50 -3.78 3.76
C VAL A 55 -17.77 -3.78 4.59
N TRP A 56 -18.36 -4.97 4.74
CA TRP A 56 -19.58 -5.21 5.46
C TRP A 56 -19.29 -5.96 6.74
N ARG A 57 -19.94 -5.57 7.83
CA ARG A 57 -20.16 -6.47 8.96
C ARG A 57 -21.17 -7.51 8.52
N ALA A 58 -20.95 -8.77 8.86
CA ALA A 58 -21.87 -9.86 8.54
C ALA A 58 -21.91 -10.89 9.67
N HIS A 59 -22.94 -11.74 9.66
CA HIS A 59 -23.07 -12.87 10.56
C HIS A 59 -22.92 -14.18 9.79
N ASP A 60 -22.00 -15.04 10.22
CA ASP A 60 -21.86 -16.42 9.75
C ASP A 60 -22.93 -17.28 10.45
N GLU A 61 -24.02 -17.59 9.74
CA GLU A 61 -25.18 -18.35 10.26
C GLU A 61 -24.83 -19.80 10.62
N VAL A 62 -23.71 -20.33 10.08
CA VAL A 62 -23.27 -21.71 10.33
C VAL A 62 -22.37 -21.80 11.55
N LEU A 63 -21.42 -20.86 11.70
CA LEU A 63 -20.47 -20.85 12.82
C LEU A 63 -20.88 -19.88 13.94
N HIS A 64 -22.02 -19.21 13.81
CA HIS A 64 -22.58 -18.27 14.79
C HIS A 64 -21.59 -17.22 15.28
N ARG A 65 -20.89 -16.58 14.36
CA ARG A 65 -19.89 -15.53 14.65
C ARG A 65 -20.05 -14.32 13.74
N ALA A 66 -19.61 -13.16 14.22
CA ALA A 66 -19.46 -11.98 13.38
C ALA A 66 -18.21 -12.11 12.48
N VAL A 67 -18.31 -11.63 11.25
CA VAL A 67 -17.23 -11.59 10.25
C VAL A 67 -17.24 -10.25 9.51
N ALA A 68 -16.13 -9.88 8.91
CA ALA A 68 -16.07 -8.81 7.93
C ALA A 68 -16.10 -9.42 6.52
N ILE A 69 -16.84 -8.78 5.60
CA ILE A 69 -16.91 -9.24 4.21
C ILE A 69 -16.60 -8.07 3.30
N LYS A 70 -15.55 -8.21 2.49
CA LYS A 70 -15.13 -7.22 1.49
C LYS A 70 -15.73 -7.56 0.14
N GLU A 71 -16.58 -6.66 -0.36
CA GLU A 71 -17.09 -6.67 -1.73
C GLU A 71 -16.08 -6.03 -2.67
N LEU A 72 -15.61 -6.73 -3.70
CA LEU A 72 -14.71 -6.18 -4.70
C LEU A 72 -15.50 -5.63 -5.87
N THR A 73 -15.64 -4.30 -5.92
CA THR A 73 -16.43 -3.61 -6.95
C THR A 73 -15.65 -3.37 -8.25
N ALA A 74 -14.33 -3.57 -8.28
CA ALA A 74 -13.52 -3.42 -9.49
C ALA A 74 -14.04 -4.30 -10.66
N ALA A 75 -14.62 -5.47 -10.36
CA ALA A 75 -15.25 -6.35 -11.35
C ALA A 75 -16.42 -5.71 -12.12
N LEU A 76 -17.04 -4.65 -11.60
CA LEU A 76 -18.13 -3.94 -12.27
C LEU A 76 -17.68 -3.09 -13.46
N TYR A 77 -16.40 -2.80 -13.56
CA TYR A 77 -15.82 -1.89 -14.55
C TYR A 77 -15.01 -2.58 -15.64
N VAL A 78 -15.01 -3.91 -15.65
CA VAL A 78 -14.29 -4.74 -16.64
C VAL A 78 -15.28 -5.55 -17.47
N SER A 79 -14.86 -6.01 -18.66
CA SER A 79 -15.68 -6.86 -19.54
C SER A 79 -15.96 -8.23 -18.92
N GLU A 80 -17.01 -8.94 -19.40
CA GLU A 80 -17.34 -10.29 -18.91
C GLU A 80 -16.17 -11.28 -19.03
N SER A 81 -15.37 -11.17 -20.09
CA SER A 81 -14.17 -12.01 -20.26
C SER A 81 -13.08 -11.71 -19.23
N GLU A 82 -12.93 -10.45 -18.83
CA GLU A 82 -11.97 -10.01 -17.81
C GLU A 82 -12.46 -10.33 -16.40
N GLN A 83 -13.78 -10.35 -16.16
CA GLN A 83 -14.37 -10.72 -14.86
C GLN A 83 -13.98 -12.14 -14.43
N GLY A 84 -14.01 -13.11 -15.35
CA GLY A 84 -13.60 -14.49 -15.09
C GLY A 84 -12.12 -14.58 -14.66
N ILE A 85 -11.24 -13.83 -15.34
CA ILE A 85 -9.81 -13.78 -15.01
C ILE A 85 -9.61 -13.11 -13.64
N LEU A 86 -10.28 -12.00 -13.38
CA LEU A 86 -10.20 -11.28 -12.11
C LEU A 86 -10.67 -12.18 -10.96
N LEU A 87 -11.77 -12.89 -11.12
CA LEU A 87 -12.28 -13.82 -10.11
C LEU A 87 -11.29 -14.94 -9.81
N GLN A 88 -10.68 -15.56 -10.84
CA GLN A 88 -9.67 -16.62 -10.65
C GLN A 88 -8.44 -16.08 -9.91
N ARG A 89 -7.95 -14.90 -10.27
CA ARG A 89 -6.82 -14.24 -9.60
C ARG A 89 -7.16 -13.92 -8.14
N THR A 90 -8.30 -13.29 -7.88
CA THR A 90 -8.75 -12.99 -6.51
C THR A 90 -8.83 -14.25 -5.65
N ARG A 91 -9.34 -15.36 -6.21
CA ARG A 91 -9.36 -16.64 -5.50
C ARG A 91 -7.96 -17.19 -5.21
N ALA A 92 -7.04 -17.07 -6.16
CA ALA A 92 -5.65 -17.51 -5.98
C ALA A 92 -4.93 -16.68 -4.91
N GLU A 93 -5.06 -15.37 -4.97
CA GLU A 93 -4.47 -14.43 -4.00
C GLU A 93 -5.05 -14.60 -2.60
N ALA A 94 -6.37 -14.72 -2.48
CA ALA A 94 -7.02 -14.97 -1.20
C ALA A 94 -6.62 -16.32 -0.59
N ARG A 95 -6.47 -17.39 -1.41
CA ARG A 95 -5.91 -18.68 -0.95
C ARG A 95 -4.47 -18.53 -0.47
N ALA A 96 -3.67 -17.68 -1.12
CA ALA A 96 -2.32 -17.40 -0.68
C ALA A 96 -2.32 -16.63 0.64
N ALA A 97 -3.15 -15.60 0.79
CA ALA A 97 -3.33 -14.84 2.02
C ALA A 97 -3.85 -15.71 3.18
N ALA A 98 -4.77 -16.65 2.92
CA ALA A 98 -5.29 -17.58 3.92
C ALA A 98 -4.23 -18.53 4.51
N ARG A 99 -3.08 -18.69 3.84
CA ARG A 99 -1.93 -19.48 4.38
C ARG A 99 -1.07 -18.70 5.36
N ILE A 100 -1.26 -17.37 5.46
CA ILE A 100 -0.50 -16.55 6.39
C ILE A 100 -1.11 -16.72 7.77
N ASN A 101 -0.43 -17.44 8.65
CA ASN A 101 -0.85 -17.62 10.04
C ASN A 101 0.03 -16.76 10.95
N HIS A 102 -0.50 -15.59 11.36
CA HIS A 102 0.20 -14.68 12.25
C HIS A 102 -0.80 -13.76 12.96
N SER A 103 -0.58 -13.49 14.25
CA SER A 103 -1.49 -12.67 15.08
C SER A 103 -1.62 -11.20 14.66
N ALA A 104 -0.69 -10.69 13.86
CA ALA A 104 -0.74 -9.35 13.28
C ALA A 104 -1.27 -9.33 11.83
N VAL A 105 -1.88 -10.41 11.35
CA VAL A 105 -2.50 -10.50 10.02
C VAL A 105 -3.97 -10.82 10.17
N VAL A 106 -4.83 -10.04 9.50
CA VAL A 106 -6.27 -10.32 9.45
C VAL A 106 -6.49 -11.65 8.73
N THR A 107 -7.16 -12.58 9.42
CA THR A 107 -7.37 -13.93 8.89
C THR A 107 -8.42 -13.93 7.78
N VAL A 108 -8.09 -14.46 6.61
CA VAL A 108 -9.06 -14.75 5.54
C VAL A 108 -9.74 -16.08 5.82
N HIS A 109 -11.06 -16.07 5.89
CA HIS A 109 -11.88 -17.25 6.23
C HIS A 109 -12.46 -17.94 5.01
N ASP A 110 -12.87 -17.17 3.99
CA ASP A 110 -13.56 -17.71 2.80
C ASP A 110 -13.49 -16.75 1.63
N VAL A 111 -13.76 -17.24 0.42
CA VAL A 111 -13.91 -16.44 -0.80
C VAL A 111 -15.16 -16.90 -1.52
N LEU A 112 -16.10 -16.00 -1.68
CA LEU A 112 -17.40 -16.24 -2.30
C LEU A 112 -17.49 -15.58 -3.67
N GLU A 113 -18.43 -16.05 -4.47
CA GLU A 113 -18.89 -15.37 -5.67
C GLU A 113 -20.38 -15.05 -5.51
N HIS A 114 -20.74 -13.80 -5.76
CA HIS A 114 -22.13 -13.36 -5.80
C HIS A 114 -22.27 -12.25 -6.85
N ASP A 115 -23.28 -12.38 -7.71
CA ASP A 115 -23.53 -11.49 -8.86
C ASP A 115 -22.29 -11.26 -9.75
N GLY A 116 -21.54 -12.33 -10.04
CA GLY A 116 -20.34 -12.30 -10.87
C GLY A 116 -19.14 -11.56 -10.22
N ARG A 117 -19.22 -11.26 -8.92
CA ARG A 117 -18.19 -10.54 -8.17
C ARG A 117 -17.58 -11.41 -7.09
N PRO A 118 -16.27 -11.26 -6.80
CA PRO A 118 -15.64 -11.89 -5.66
C PRO A 118 -15.95 -11.13 -4.36
N TRP A 119 -16.22 -11.89 -3.30
CA TRP A 119 -16.45 -11.42 -1.94
C TRP A 119 -15.50 -12.18 -1.02
N ILE A 120 -14.76 -11.45 -0.19
CA ILE A 120 -13.75 -12.02 0.70
C ILE A 120 -14.27 -11.95 2.13
N VAL A 121 -14.44 -13.11 2.76
CA VAL A 121 -14.82 -13.23 4.16
C VAL A 121 -13.56 -13.27 5.02
N MET A 122 -13.51 -12.42 6.04
CA MET A 122 -12.33 -12.28 6.89
C MET A 122 -12.71 -12.05 8.35
N GLU A 123 -11.75 -12.14 9.25
CA GLU A 123 -11.88 -11.77 10.65
C GLU A 123 -12.42 -10.35 10.78
N LEU A 124 -13.46 -10.18 11.60
CA LEU A 124 -13.93 -8.87 11.99
C LEU A 124 -13.01 -8.33 13.10
N VAL A 125 -12.38 -7.21 12.84
CA VAL A 125 -11.55 -6.50 13.82
C VAL A 125 -12.32 -5.27 14.29
N GLU A 126 -12.68 -5.24 15.58
CA GLU A 126 -13.25 -4.04 16.19
C GLU A 126 -12.13 -3.06 16.51
N GLY A 127 -12.23 -1.83 16.02
CA GLY A 127 -11.22 -0.80 16.17
C GLY A 127 -11.24 0.21 15.02
N VAL A 128 -10.13 0.91 14.83
CA VAL A 128 -9.99 1.94 13.80
C VAL A 128 -8.77 1.66 12.93
N SER A 129 -8.74 2.21 11.71
CA SER A 129 -7.52 2.18 10.93
C SER A 129 -6.50 3.20 11.44
N LEU A 130 -5.21 2.98 11.18
CA LEU A 130 -4.16 3.96 11.45
C LEU A 130 -4.43 5.28 10.69
N ALA A 131 -5.09 5.22 9.51
CA ALA A 131 -5.49 6.41 8.78
C ALA A 131 -6.53 7.23 9.54
N ASP A 132 -7.53 6.56 10.14
CA ASP A 132 -8.55 7.23 10.94
C ASP A 132 -7.95 7.80 12.23
N ALA A 133 -7.06 7.06 12.89
CA ALA A 133 -6.33 7.54 14.07
C ALA A 133 -5.49 8.78 13.77
N VAL A 134 -4.78 8.81 12.63
CA VAL A 134 -4.03 9.99 12.17
C VAL A 134 -4.96 11.14 11.84
N LYS A 135 -6.08 10.88 11.18
CA LYS A 135 -7.08 11.91 10.84
C LYS A 135 -7.68 12.55 12.09
N GLU A 136 -7.98 11.76 13.10
CA GLU A 136 -8.60 12.20 14.35
C GLU A 136 -7.63 12.96 15.25
N ARG A 137 -6.41 12.40 15.42
CA ARG A 137 -5.40 12.93 16.37
C ARG A 137 -4.40 13.90 15.73
N GLY A 138 -4.44 14.06 14.39
CA GLY A 138 -3.46 14.80 13.60
C GLY A 138 -2.18 14.01 13.34
N ARG A 139 -1.72 13.24 14.31
CA ARG A 139 -0.55 12.34 14.21
C ARG A 139 -0.54 11.32 15.33
N VAL A 140 0.36 10.34 15.22
CA VAL A 140 0.65 9.33 16.24
C VAL A 140 2.03 9.63 16.84
N GLU A 141 2.17 9.43 18.15
CA GLU A 141 3.45 9.60 18.83
C GLU A 141 4.54 8.65 18.30
N ALA A 142 5.79 9.14 18.20
CA ALA A 142 6.88 8.39 17.55
C ALA A 142 7.11 6.98 18.15
N ARG A 143 7.02 6.85 19.48
CA ARG A 143 7.16 5.54 20.15
C ARG A 143 6.00 4.60 19.86
N GLU A 144 4.78 5.11 19.80
CA GLU A 144 3.60 4.35 19.41
C GLU A 144 3.72 3.92 17.95
N ALA A 145 4.08 4.83 17.03
CA ALA A 145 4.30 4.53 15.63
C ALA A 145 5.40 3.47 15.43
N ALA A 146 6.47 3.49 16.22
CA ALA A 146 7.51 2.46 16.20
C ALA A 146 6.96 1.08 16.61
N ARG A 147 6.12 0.99 17.65
CA ARG A 147 5.45 -0.26 18.06
C ARG A 147 4.50 -0.79 16.98
N ILE A 148 3.72 0.10 16.38
CA ILE A 148 2.85 -0.24 15.24
C ILE A 148 3.71 -0.79 14.10
N GLY A 149 4.81 -0.10 13.75
CA GLY A 149 5.74 -0.52 12.71
C GLY A 149 6.31 -1.91 12.94
N MET A 150 6.65 -2.27 14.19
CA MET A 150 7.12 -3.64 14.53
C MET A 150 6.08 -4.71 14.22
N TRP A 151 4.81 -4.49 14.57
CA TRP A 151 3.75 -5.46 14.28
C TRP A 151 3.50 -5.59 12.77
N VAL A 152 3.47 -4.47 12.04
CA VAL A 152 3.34 -4.47 10.57
C VAL A 152 4.52 -5.20 9.94
N LEU A 153 5.76 -4.95 10.39
CA LEU A 153 6.95 -5.62 9.88
C LEU A 153 6.89 -7.14 10.10
N ARG A 154 6.45 -7.58 11.27
CA ARG A 154 6.26 -9.01 11.59
C ARG A 154 5.19 -9.66 10.72
N ALA A 155 4.08 -8.94 10.47
CA ALA A 155 3.05 -9.37 9.52
C ALA A 155 3.60 -9.54 8.11
N LEU A 156 4.36 -8.56 7.61
CA LEU A 156 5.04 -8.62 6.31
C LEU A 156 6.02 -9.80 6.27
N GLY A 157 6.83 -9.99 7.31
CA GLY A 157 7.75 -11.12 7.38
C GLY A 157 7.05 -12.48 7.34
N ALA A 158 5.86 -12.61 7.97
CA ALA A 158 5.06 -13.83 7.89
C ALA A 158 4.52 -14.06 6.47
N ALA A 159 4.06 -13.01 5.80
CA ALA A 159 3.58 -13.07 4.42
C ALA A 159 4.71 -13.43 3.44
N HIS A 160 5.86 -12.76 3.54
CA HIS A 160 7.02 -13.02 2.69
C HIS A 160 7.52 -14.46 2.80
N ARG A 161 7.54 -15.04 4.01
CA ARG A 161 7.85 -16.47 4.21
C ARG A 161 6.83 -17.40 3.56
N ALA A 162 5.57 -16.98 3.45
CA ALA A 162 4.51 -17.70 2.74
C ALA A 162 4.53 -17.48 1.21
N GLY A 163 5.50 -16.69 0.69
CA GLY A 163 5.60 -16.33 -0.72
C GLY A 163 4.60 -15.26 -1.15
N VAL A 164 4.04 -14.48 -0.21
CA VAL A 164 3.04 -13.44 -0.47
C VAL A 164 3.65 -12.07 -0.22
N LEU A 165 3.57 -11.18 -1.22
CA LEU A 165 3.86 -9.75 -1.07
C LEU A 165 2.56 -9.01 -0.74
N HIS A 166 2.65 -7.98 0.10
CA HIS A 166 1.47 -7.17 0.43
C HIS A 166 1.09 -6.20 -0.68
N ARG A 167 2.05 -5.51 -1.27
CA ARG A 167 1.94 -4.58 -2.40
C ARG A 167 1.15 -3.28 -2.14
N ASP A 168 0.40 -3.17 -1.04
CA ASP A 168 -0.44 -2.00 -0.71
C ASP A 168 -0.39 -1.65 0.80
N VAL A 169 0.82 -1.63 1.38
CA VAL A 169 1.00 -1.20 2.79
C VAL A 169 0.74 0.31 2.87
N LYS A 170 -0.26 0.68 3.66
CA LYS A 170 -0.67 2.08 3.89
C LYS A 170 -1.43 2.20 5.20
N PRO A 171 -1.59 3.41 5.77
CA PRO A 171 -2.30 3.59 7.05
C PRO A 171 -3.73 3.04 7.05
N GLY A 172 -4.44 3.07 5.91
CA GLY A 172 -5.79 2.52 5.81
C GLY A 172 -5.88 1.00 5.93
N ASN A 173 -4.75 0.29 5.70
CA ASN A 173 -4.68 -1.17 5.77
C ASN A 173 -4.03 -1.66 7.08
N VAL A 174 -3.70 -0.76 8.01
CA VAL A 174 -3.21 -1.07 9.37
C VAL A 174 -4.35 -0.83 10.35
N LEU A 175 -4.84 -1.88 11.01
CA LEU A 175 -5.92 -1.82 11.96
C LEU A 175 -5.38 -1.78 13.39
N LEU A 176 -5.88 -0.83 14.17
CA LEU A 176 -5.61 -0.68 15.60
C LEU A 176 -6.85 -1.21 16.34
N ALA A 177 -6.77 -2.45 16.79
CA ALA A 177 -7.88 -3.12 17.44
C ALA A 177 -8.10 -2.63 18.89
N GLU A 178 -9.35 -2.65 19.35
CA GLU A 178 -9.72 -2.27 20.72
C GLU A 178 -9.06 -3.16 21.78
N ASP A 179 -8.73 -4.41 21.44
CA ASP A 179 -8.00 -5.34 22.29
C ASP A 179 -6.49 -5.07 22.36
N GLY A 180 -6.00 -4.02 21.69
CA GLY A 180 -4.61 -3.60 21.65
C GLY A 180 -3.75 -4.30 20.58
N ARG A 181 -4.32 -5.19 19.75
CA ARG A 181 -3.62 -5.78 18.61
C ARG A 181 -3.43 -4.74 17.49
N VAL A 182 -2.35 -4.90 16.74
CA VAL A 182 -2.13 -4.20 15.47
C VAL A 182 -2.13 -5.25 14.37
N LEU A 183 -3.02 -5.10 13.41
CA LEU A 183 -3.19 -6.08 12.34
C LEU A 183 -3.04 -5.41 10.97
N LEU A 184 -2.45 -6.14 10.04
CA LEU A 184 -2.34 -5.76 8.63
C LEU A 184 -3.40 -6.52 7.83
N THR A 185 -4.18 -5.80 7.02
CA THR A 185 -5.27 -6.33 6.20
C THR A 185 -5.00 -6.07 4.71
N ASP A 186 -5.80 -6.68 3.85
CA ASP A 186 -5.80 -6.41 2.40
C ASP A 186 -4.50 -6.79 1.65
N PHE A 187 -3.95 -7.96 1.99
CA PHE A 187 -2.81 -8.55 1.27
C PHE A 187 -3.15 -8.79 -0.19
N GLY A 188 -2.62 -7.96 -1.09
CA GLY A 188 -2.57 -8.17 -2.54
C GLY A 188 -3.84 -8.58 -3.30
N ILE A 189 -4.96 -8.79 -2.59
CA ILE A 189 -6.15 -9.54 -3.05
C ILE A 189 -6.95 -8.83 -4.16
N ALA A 190 -6.49 -7.69 -4.66
CA ALA A 190 -7.20 -6.93 -5.70
C ALA A 190 -6.28 -6.21 -6.68
N GLN A 191 -4.99 -6.49 -6.66
CA GLN A 191 -4.06 -5.83 -7.59
C GLN A 191 -3.83 -6.67 -8.83
N VAL A 192 -4.20 -6.15 -9.97
CA VAL A 192 -3.84 -6.71 -11.28
C VAL A 192 -2.34 -6.51 -11.47
N GLU A 193 -1.59 -7.59 -11.75
CA GLU A 193 -0.17 -7.50 -12.11
C GLU A 193 -0.03 -6.58 -13.33
N GLY A 194 0.78 -5.53 -13.19
CA GLY A 194 0.98 -4.52 -14.23
C GLY A 194 0.19 -3.23 -14.00
N ASP A 195 -0.63 -3.15 -12.96
CA ASP A 195 -1.52 -2.02 -12.73
C ASP A 195 -0.99 -1.01 -11.70
N THR A 196 -0.23 -0.05 -12.17
CA THR A 196 -0.61 1.33 -11.90
C THR A 196 -1.87 1.56 -12.72
N THR A 197 -3.05 1.18 -12.21
CA THR A 197 -4.28 1.22 -12.98
C THR A 197 -4.65 2.68 -13.26
N ILE A 198 -4.13 3.17 -14.37
CA ILE A 198 -4.78 4.27 -15.08
C ILE A 198 -6.04 3.63 -15.65
N THR A 199 -7.18 3.84 -15.00
CA THR A 199 -8.46 3.43 -15.57
C THR A 199 -8.62 4.06 -16.95
N ARG A 200 -9.41 3.45 -17.86
CA ARG A 200 -9.77 4.04 -19.17
C ARG A 200 -10.27 5.48 -19.06
N THR A 201 -10.68 5.92 -17.90
CA THR A 201 -11.13 7.29 -17.57
C THR A 201 -9.99 8.20 -17.12
N GLY A 202 -8.73 7.73 -17.06
CA GLY A 202 -7.60 8.54 -16.59
C GLY A 202 -7.55 8.74 -15.07
N GLU A 203 -8.43 8.08 -14.32
CA GLU A 203 -8.39 8.07 -12.85
C GLU A 203 -7.50 6.93 -12.38
N ILE A 204 -6.48 7.25 -11.59
CA ILE A 204 -5.63 6.27 -10.94
C ILE A 204 -6.37 5.75 -9.70
N VAL A 205 -6.80 4.49 -9.76
CA VAL A 205 -7.41 3.81 -8.63
C VAL A 205 -6.30 3.31 -7.72
N GLY A 206 -6.19 3.88 -6.54
CA GLY A 206 -5.24 3.48 -5.52
C GLY A 206 -4.46 4.66 -4.93
N SER A 207 -3.85 4.43 -3.78
CA SER A 207 -3.03 5.43 -3.09
C SER A 207 -1.59 5.34 -3.59
N VAL A 208 -1.25 6.11 -4.62
CA VAL A 208 0.12 6.17 -5.19
C VAL A 208 1.16 6.73 -4.21
N ASP A 209 0.72 7.30 -3.10
CA ASP A 209 1.57 7.94 -2.10
C ASP A 209 2.54 6.97 -1.41
N TYR A 210 2.22 5.67 -1.41
CA TYR A 210 2.96 4.63 -0.68
C TYR A 210 3.68 3.65 -1.62
N ILE A 211 3.55 3.85 -2.95
CA ILE A 211 4.18 2.97 -3.93
C ILE A 211 5.71 3.16 -3.92
N ALA A 212 6.44 2.05 -4.05
CA ALA A 212 7.89 2.10 -4.10
C ALA A 212 8.40 2.59 -5.48
N PRO A 213 9.53 3.34 -5.54
CA PRO A 213 10.04 3.91 -6.77
C PRO A 213 10.37 2.87 -7.85
N GLU A 214 10.83 1.67 -7.48
CA GLU A 214 11.06 0.58 -8.41
C GLU A 214 9.77 0.09 -9.07
N ARG A 215 8.64 0.10 -8.34
CA ARG A 215 7.33 -0.24 -8.91
C ARG A 215 6.83 0.84 -9.86
N VAL A 216 7.05 2.11 -9.56
CA VAL A 216 6.72 3.22 -10.48
C VAL A 216 7.52 3.09 -11.79
N ARG A 217 8.75 2.58 -11.71
CA ARG A 217 9.62 2.31 -12.89
C ARG A 217 9.25 1.03 -13.64
N GLY A 218 8.25 0.27 -13.18
CA GLY A 218 7.81 -0.98 -13.82
C GLY A 218 8.68 -2.19 -13.50
N HIS A 219 9.50 -2.14 -12.47
CA HIS A 219 10.25 -3.32 -12.01
C HIS A 219 9.35 -4.23 -11.16
N ASP A 220 9.66 -5.51 -11.16
CA ASP A 220 8.94 -6.50 -10.35
C ASP A 220 9.01 -6.15 -8.86
N PRO A 221 7.87 -6.21 -8.14
CA PRO A 221 7.84 -5.97 -6.71
C PRO A 221 8.57 -7.07 -5.94
N GLY A 222 9.26 -6.67 -4.88
CA GLY A 222 9.90 -7.58 -3.94
C GLY A 222 9.60 -7.19 -2.48
N PRO A 223 10.11 -7.95 -1.49
CA PRO A 223 9.98 -7.61 -0.07
C PRO A 223 10.44 -6.18 0.26
N ALA A 224 11.46 -5.69 -0.43
CA ALA A 224 11.96 -4.31 -0.28
C ALA A 224 10.91 -3.25 -0.65
N SER A 225 10.00 -3.54 -1.60
CA SER A 225 8.91 -2.61 -1.95
C SER A 225 7.91 -2.45 -0.80
N ASP A 226 7.59 -3.53 -0.07
CA ASP A 226 6.72 -3.48 1.12
C ASP A 226 7.41 -2.71 2.27
N LEU A 227 8.73 -2.84 2.41
CA LEU A 227 9.51 -2.07 3.39
C LEU A 227 9.51 -0.57 3.09
N TRP A 228 9.61 -0.16 1.83
CA TRP A 228 9.39 1.23 1.44
C TRP A 228 8.02 1.73 1.85
N SER A 229 6.97 0.96 1.52
CA SER A 229 5.58 1.31 1.83
C SER A 229 5.35 1.41 3.34
N LEU A 230 6.02 0.56 4.15
CA LEU A 230 6.07 0.69 5.61
C LEU A 230 6.73 2.02 6.03
N GLY A 231 7.85 2.40 5.43
CA GLY A 231 8.51 3.69 5.68
C GLY A 231 7.59 4.89 5.43
N ALA A 232 6.90 4.90 4.28
CA ALA A 232 5.93 5.94 3.92
C ALA A 232 4.71 5.95 4.88
N THR A 233 4.28 4.77 5.35
CA THR A 233 3.21 4.62 6.34
C THR A 233 3.63 5.21 7.69
N LEU A 234 4.82 4.92 8.17
CA LEU A 234 5.36 5.45 9.43
C LEU A 234 5.59 6.97 9.35
N TYR A 235 6.10 7.46 8.21
CA TYR A 235 6.21 8.90 7.98
C TYR A 235 4.84 9.57 8.11
N THR A 236 3.82 9.01 7.44
CA THR A 236 2.45 9.53 7.49
C THR A 236 1.90 9.50 8.92
N ALA A 237 2.18 8.44 9.68
CA ALA A 237 1.71 8.31 11.05
C ALA A 237 2.24 9.43 11.96
N VAL A 238 3.51 9.80 11.82
CA VAL A 238 4.14 10.80 12.71
C VAL A 238 4.02 12.24 12.20
N GLU A 239 3.92 12.46 10.89
CA GLU A 239 3.81 13.80 10.28
C GLU A 239 2.37 14.22 9.96
N GLY A 240 1.41 13.28 10.00
CA GLY A 240 0.01 13.51 9.62
C GLY A 240 -0.22 13.67 8.10
N LYS A 241 0.82 13.53 7.30
CA LYS A 241 0.78 13.69 5.83
C LYS A 241 1.75 12.74 5.14
N SER A 242 1.39 12.30 3.92
CA SER A 242 2.28 11.47 3.11
C SER A 242 3.54 12.24 2.65
N PRO A 243 4.72 11.59 2.59
CA PRO A 243 5.99 12.26 2.25
C PRO A 243 6.03 12.80 0.82
N PHE A 244 5.33 12.14 -0.11
CA PHE A 244 5.45 12.43 -1.55
C PHE A 244 4.17 12.96 -2.19
N ARG A 245 3.06 13.09 -1.45
CA ARG A 245 1.78 13.54 -2.02
C ARG A 245 1.91 14.89 -2.71
N ARG A 246 1.39 14.94 -3.95
CA ARG A 246 1.26 16.12 -4.78
C ARG A 246 -0.20 16.28 -5.23
N THR A 247 -0.46 17.32 -6.02
CA THR A 247 -1.81 17.67 -6.49
C THR A 247 -2.43 16.59 -7.38
N THR A 248 -1.62 15.87 -8.15
CA THR A 248 -2.09 14.81 -9.04
C THR A 248 -1.35 13.50 -8.77
N PRO A 249 -1.97 12.34 -9.08
CA PRO A 249 -1.29 11.06 -8.96
C PRO A 249 0.01 10.99 -9.78
N LEU A 250 0.02 11.54 -11.00
CA LEU A 250 1.20 11.54 -11.86
C LEU A 250 2.35 12.33 -11.22
N THR A 251 2.08 13.53 -10.70
CA THR A 251 3.11 14.34 -10.03
C THR A 251 3.55 13.72 -8.71
N THR A 252 2.67 12.96 -8.04
CA THR A 252 3.04 12.17 -6.85
C THR A 252 4.01 11.04 -7.22
N MET A 253 3.74 10.29 -8.31
CA MET A 253 4.66 9.26 -8.80
C MET A 253 6.02 9.83 -9.22
N GLN A 254 6.03 11.00 -9.87
CA GLN A 254 7.27 11.71 -10.21
C GLN A 254 8.06 12.08 -8.93
N ALA A 255 7.39 12.57 -7.89
CA ALA A 255 8.00 12.88 -6.61
C ALA A 255 8.55 11.62 -5.91
N VAL A 256 7.81 10.50 -5.94
CA VAL A 256 8.28 9.21 -5.41
C VAL A 256 9.60 8.79 -6.07
N VAL A 257 9.76 9.02 -7.36
CA VAL A 257 10.97 8.61 -8.10
C VAL A 257 12.11 9.61 -7.94
N GLY A 258 11.83 10.92 -8.00
CA GLY A 258 12.82 11.97 -8.16
C GLY A 258 13.13 12.80 -6.92
N ASP A 259 12.13 13.03 -6.04
CA ASP A 259 12.32 13.94 -4.93
C ASP A 259 12.92 13.22 -3.71
N GLU A 260 13.83 13.89 -3.02
CA GLU A 260 14.30 13.44 -1.71
C GLU A 260 13.17 13.56 -0.67
N VAL A 261 13.14 12.62 0.30
CA VAL A 261 12.19 12.69 1.39
C VAL A 261 12.57 13.82 2.35
N ALA A 262 11.60 14.67 2.70
CA ALA A 262 11.82 15.67 3.74
C ALA A 262 12.07 14.98 5.08
N GLU A 263 13.05 15.48 5.84
CA GLU A 263 13.34 14.94 7.18
C GLU A 263 12.08 15.03 8.06
N PRO A 264 11.63 13.90 8.68
CA PRO A 264 10.43 13.92 9.50
C PRO A 264 10.70 14.65 10.84
N ALA A 265 10.10 15.82 10.99
CA ALA A 265 10.33 16.70 12.13
C ALA A 265 9.76 16.15 13.45
N GLN A 266 8.70 15.33 13.37
CA GLN A 266 7.98 14.78 14.52
C GLN A 266 8.38 13.33 14.86
N ALA A 267 9.28 12.74 14.05
CA ALA A 267 9.64 11.32 14.19
C ALA A 267 10.58 11.02 15.38
N GLY A 268 11.34 12.01 15.88
CA GLY A 268 12.28 11.78 16.97
C GLY A 268 13.18 10.56 16.75
N PRO A 269 13.16 9.55 17.67
CA PRO A 269 13.96 8.33 17.51
C PRO A 269 13.61 7.49 16.29
N LEU A 270 12.39 7.60 15.76
CA LEU A 270 11.92 6.87 14.59
C LEU A 270 12.45 7.45 13.27
N GLY A 271 12.95 8.68 13.25
CA GLY A 271 13.46 9.37 12.06
C GLY A 271 14.47 8.55 11.26
N PRO A 272 15.56 8.03 11.86
CA PRO A 272 16.53 7.19 11.15
C PRO A 272 15.94 5.96 10.48
N VAL A 273 14.93 5.32 11.12
CA VAL A 273 14.23 4.15 10.56
C VAL A 273 13.47 4.53 9.29
N ILE A 274 12.69 5.61 9.37
CA ILE A 274 11.90 6.12 8.24
C ILE A 274 12.83 6.47 7.08
N THR A 275 13.92 7.19 7.33
CA THR A 275 14.89 7.59 6.29
C THR A 275 15.53 6.36 5.63
N ALA A 276 15.91 5.35 6.40
CA ALA A 276 16.52 4.13 5.86
C ALA A 276 15.53 3.32 4.99
N LEU A 277 14.26 3.23 5.42
CA LEU A 277 13.21 2.55 4.65
C LEU A 277 12.86 3.30 3.36
N LEU A 278 12.94 4.63 3.35
CA LEU A 278 12.65 5.49 2.19
C LEU A 278 13.89 5.73 1.29
N CYS A 279 14.89 4.85 1.36
CA CYS A 279 15.98 4.84 0.39
C CYS A 279 15.47 4.43 -1.00
N LYS A 280 15.80 5.23 -2.03
CA LYS A 280 15.29 5.02 -3.40
C LYS A 280 15.78 3.71 -4.03
N ASP A 281 17.02 3.32 -3.74
CA ASP A 281 17.58 2.04 -4.17
C ASP A 281 17.11 0.91 -3.25
N PRO A 282 16.33 -0.07 -3.75
CA PRO A 282 15.86 -1.18 -2.94
C PRO A 282 17.00 -2.04 -2.37
N ALA A 283 18.18 -2.08 -3.02
CA ALA A 283 19.32 -2.86 -2.56
C ALA A 283 20.03 -2.24 -1.34
N VAL A 284 19.83 -0.95 -1.10
CA VAL A 284 20.43 -0.22 0.03
C VAL A 284 19.48 -0.19 1.23
N ARG A 285 18.20 -0.53 1.06
CA ARG A 285 17.25 -0.61 2.18
C ARG A 285 17.68 -1.69 3.16
N PRO A 286 17.59 -1.43 4.48
CA PRO A 286 17.97 -2.41 5.49
C PRO A 286 17.11 -3.68 5.40
N ALA A 287 17.69 -4.81 5.76
CA ALA A 287 16.95 -6.07 5.85
C ALA A 287 15.89 -6.03 6.98
N ALA A 288 14.83 -6.83 6.87
CA ALA A 288 13.73 -6.83 7.84
C ALA A 288 14.21 -7.03 9.30
N VAL A 289 15.25 -7.83 9.52
CA VAL A 289 15.83 -8.06 10.86
C VAL A 289 16.47 -6.79 11.42
N GLU A 290 17.18 -6.04 10.60
CA GLU A 290 17.79 -4.76 10.99
C GLU A 290 16.71 -3.72 11.27
N VAL A 291 15.67 -3.66 10.43
CA VAL A 291 14.51 -2.77 10.65
C VAL A 291 13.81 -3.10 11.97
N GLU A 292 13.66 -4.39 12.32
CA GLU A 292 13.04 -4.79 13.59
C GLU A 292 13.84 -4.29 14.80
N GLN A 293 15.17 -4.41 14.76
CA GLN A 293 16.05 -3.87 15.81
C GLN A 293 15.94 -2.35 15.93
N MET A 294 15.99 -1.65 14.80
CA MET A 294 15.86 -0.20 14.77
C MET A 294 14.51 0.28 15.32
N LEU A 295 13.41 -0.40 14.96
CA LEU A 295 12.07 -0.10 15.47
C LEU A 295 11.97 -0.39 16.98
N ALA A 296 12.58 -1.46 17.48
CA ALA A 296 12.61 -1.77 18.90
C ALA A 296 13.33 -0.67 19.70
N GLU A 297 14.50 -0.21 19.24
CA GLU A 297 15.21 0.91 19.85
C GLU A 297 14.39 2.20 19.85
N ALA A 298 13.74 2.52 18.71
CA ALA A 298 12.89 3.70 18.60
C ALA A 298 11.67 3.61 19.52
N ALA A 299 11.05 2.44 19.70
CA ALA A 299 9.94 2.20 20.61
C ALA A 299 10.33 2.41 22.08
N GLU A 300 11.60 2.19 22.44
CA GLU A 300 12.15 2.49 23.76
C GLU A 300 12.61 3.96 23.89
N GLY A 301 12.54 4.73 22.82
CA GLY A 301 12.95 6.14 22.78
C GLY A 301 14.46 6.31 22.56
N ARG A 302 15.19 5.28 22.18
CA ARG A 302 16.60 5.34 21.79
C ARG A 302 16.70 5.63 20.28
N ARG A 303 17.67 6.45 19.90
CA ARG A 303 17.92 6.74 18.49
C ARG A 303 18.72 5.60 17.87
N PRO A 304 18.19 4.83 16.91
CA PRO A 304 18.90 3.74 16.26
C PRO A 304 20.12 4.25 15.51
N ARG A 305 21.21 3.46 15.53
CA ARG A 305 22.35 3.68 14.65
C ARG A 305 22.08 2.93 13.35
N VAL A 306 21.97 3.67 12.25
CA VAL A 306 21.97 3.05 10.93
C VAL A 306 23.36 2.45 10.73
N ALA A 307 23.46 1.17 10.50
CA ALA A 307 24.73 0.56 10.11
C ALA A 307 25.17 1.26 8.81
N GLN A 308 26.33 1.94 8.86
CA GLN A 308 26.91 2.51 7.65
C GLN A 308 27.14 1.37 6.68
N ALA A 309 26.50 1.42 5.51
CA ALA A 309 26.79 0.47 4.44
C ALA A 309 28.31 0.40 4.27
N TYR A 310 28.88 -0.81 4.42
CA TYR A 310 30.28 -1.06 4.18
C TYR A 310 30.57 -0.66 2.72
N VAL A 311 31.19 0.50 2.53
CA VAL A 311 31.75 0.89 1.24
C VAL A 311 33.06 0.11 1.14
N PRO A 312 33.18 -0.91 0.28
CA PRO A 312 34.43 -1.64 0.12
C PRO A 312 35.47 -0.62 -0.38
N THR A 313 36.44 -0.32 0.47
CA THR A 313 37.58 0.50 0.10
C THR A 313 38.26 -0.24 -1.06
N ARG A 314 38.23 0.32 -2.26
CA ARG A 314 39.04 -0.19 -3.39
C ARG A 314 40.48 -0.24 -2.90
N GLN A 315 41.00 -1.45 -2.70
CA GLN A 315 42.42 -1.64 -2.55
C GLN A 315 43.06 -1.14 -3.82
N HIS A 316 43.85 -0.07 -3.71
CA HIS A 316 44.76 0.35 -4.78
C HIS A 316 45.70 -0.82 -5.00
N PRO A 317 45.91 -1.31 -6.23
CA PRO A 317 46.95 -2.27 -6.48
C PRO A 317 48.29 -1.59 -6.14
N ALA A 318 49.04 -2.24 -5.26
CA ALA A 318 50.41 -1.81 -4.92
C ALA A 318 51.19 -1.66 -6.20
N GLY A 319 51.83 -0.49 -6.36
CA GLY A 319 52.69 -0.20 -7.52
C GLY A 319 53.78 -1.26 -7.62
N VAL A 320 53.94 -1.78 -8.83
CA VAL A 320 55.08 -2.60 -9.20
C VAL A 320 56.25 -1.60 -9.33
N ASP A 321 57.17 -1.65 -8.36
CA ASP A 321 58.46 -0.99 -8.46
C ASP A 321 59.24 -1.63 -9.61
N ASP A 322 59.39 -0.91 -10.69
CA ASP A 322 60.21 -1.29 -11.84
C ASP A 322 61.65 -0.87 -11.51
N ASP A 323 62.37 -1.77 -10.85
CA ASP A 323 63.81 -1.62 -10.57
C ASP A 323 64.62 -2.02 -11.82
N THR A 324 64.78 -1.04 -12.72
CA THR A 324 65.75 -1.17 -13.80
C THR A 324 67.16 -0.79 -13.31
N GLY A 325 67.83 -1.75 -12.69
CA GLY A 325 69.24 -1.68 -12.34
C GLY A 325 70.11 -1.52 -13.60
N GLY A 326 70.73 -0.37 -13.75
CA GLY A 326 71.76 -0.09 -14.77
C GLY A 326 73.02 -0.88 -14.46
N ALA A 327 73.45 -1.80 -15.35
CA ALA A 327 74.76 -2.43 -15.34
C ALA A 327 75.70 -1.57 -16.13
N ALA A 328 76.66 -0.99 -15.41
CA ALA A 328 77.84 -0.38 -16.01
C ALA A 328 78.83 -1.46 -16.52
N ALA A 329 79.25 -1.37 -17.74
CA ALA A 329 80.34 -2.20 -18.29
C ALA A 329 81.68 -1.60 -17.93
N PRO A 330 82.72 -2.38 -17.61
CA PRO A 330 84.05 -1.88 -17.44
C PRO A 330 84.81 -1.85 -18.80
N ASP A 331 85.65 -0.81 -18.92
CA ASP A 331 86.66 -0.68 -19.95
C ASP A 331 87.68 -1.81 -19.96
N GLY A 332 88.18 -2.12 -21.18
CA GLY A 332 89.31 -2.96 -21.46
C GLY A 332 89.58 -3.00 -22.97
#